data_589c98d8a81c694cdc73f8642503b378
#
_entry.id   589c98d8a81c694cdc73f8642503b378
#
_cell.length_a   1.000
_cell.length_b   1.000
_cell.length_c   1.000
_cell.angle_alpha   90.00
_cell.angle_beta   90.00
_cell.angle_gamma   90.00
#
_symmetry.space_group_name_H-M   'P 1'
#
loop_
_entity.id
_entity.type
_entity.pdbx_description
1 polymer ?
#
loop_
_entity_poly.entity_id
_entity_poly.type
_entity_poly.pdbx_seq_one_letter_code
_entity_poly.pdbx_strand_id
1 'polypeptide(L)'
;MLYVIHTTGQCNLKCAYCGGSFPKQFVPWEIKYSISSLKEIAKREEIDICFYGGEPLLNGEFIKEVIKCVPAKRFIVQTNGLLVKEFDPKFWENFDTILLSIDGVRDVTDFYRGEGIYDRVVEAAHILKESGYRGDVVARMALAEEGDIFRDVTHLLSLNLFNHVHWQLNVVWSQAWKNFEKWVETNYMPGIKKLVYYWINNMQEGRVLGIAPFQGVLRRMIYGGVAPPCGAATDMLSISTDGRILACPIAFEERWAELSTLNENKKDFRTCFIKEPCTDCDVFKECGGRCLYAYMERFWGEDGFNKICEFTKELIFMIRSERNKILDLVSRGKIREEELFYPSYNNSIEIIP
;
A
#
# COMPACT_ATOMS: atom_id res chain seq x y z
N MET A 1 -13.30 7.89 6.17
CA MET A 1 -13.07 6.44 6.42
C MET A 1 -12.76 5.75 5.11
N LEU A 2 -11.67 4.94 5.04
CA LEU A 2 -11.37 4.12 3.87
C LEU A 2 -11.96 2.71 4.05
N TYR A 3 -12.69 2.23 3.06
CA TYR A 3 -13.12 0.83 2.98
C TYR A 3 -12.40 0.10 1.86
N VAL A 4 -11.60 -0.91 2.23
CA VAL A 4 -10.95 -1.81 1.27
C VAL A 4 -11.89 -2.96 0.97
N ILE A 5 -12.43 -3.01 -0.25
CA ILE A 5 -13.45 -3.97 -0.64
C ILE A 5 -12.81 -5.09 -1.46
N HIS A 6 -12.88 -6.32 -0.97
CA HIS A 6 -12.57 -7.48 -1.79
C HIS A 6 -13.66 -7.68 -2.85
N THR A 7 -13.30 -7.53 -4.11
CA THR A 7 -14.24 -7.75 -5.22
C THR A 7 -14.33 -9.22 -5.62
N THR A 8 -13.27 -9.97 -5.38
CA THR A 8 -13.15 -11.42 -5.57
C THR A 8 -11.93 -11.95 -4.83
N GLY A 9 -11.96 -13.23 -4.45
CA GLY A 9 -10.75 -13.96 -4.00
C GLY A 9 -9.91 -14.52 -5.13
N GLN A 10 -10.39 -14.50 -6.39
CA GLN A 10 -9.65 -15.00 -7.53
C GLN A 10 -8.52 -14.07 -7.97
N CYS A 11 -7.44 -14.67 -8.47
CA CYS A 11 -6.35 -13.95 -9.13
C CYS A 11 -5.95 -14.69 -10.41
N ASN A 12 -5.58 -13.94 -11.44
CA ASN A 12 -5.06 -14.46 -12.70
C ASN A 12 -3.53 -14.59 -12.72
N LEU A 13 -2.87 -14.38 -11.56
CA LEU A 13 -1.45 -14.62 -11.33
C LEU A 13 -1.22 -15.60 -10.16
N LYS A 14 0.00 -16.15 -10.08
CA LYS A 14 0.48 -16.98 -8.97
C LYS A 14 1.87 -16.47 -8.53
N CYS A 15 1.92 -15.25 -8.03
CA CYS A 15 3.18 -14.66 -7.57
C CYS A 15 3.80 -15.51 -6.45
N ALA A 16 5.14 -15.63 -6.48
CA ALA A 16 5.88 -16.53 -5.58
C ALA A 16 5.67 -16.24 -4.08
N TYR A 17 5.36 -15.00 -3.74
CA TYR A 17 5.18 -14.56 -2.35
C TYR A 17 3.72 -14.58 -1.86
N CYS A 18 2.69 -14.71 -2.72
CA CYS A 18 1.30 -14.75 -2.27
C CYS A 18 0.52 -15.99 -2.73
N GLY A 19 1.06 -16.77 -3.68
CA GLY A 19 0.44 -18.00 -4.15
C GLY A 19 -0.76 -17.83 -5.10
N GLY A 20 -1.25 -16.61 -5.33
CA GLY A 20 -2.31 -16.30 -6.29
C GLY A 20 -3.68 -16.05 -5.66
N SER A 21 -4.69 -16.86 -6.03
CA SER A 21 -6.05 -16.70 -5.49
C SER A 21 -6.11 -16.95 -4.00
N PHE A 22 -6.90 -16.16 -3.29
CA PHE A 22 -7.17 -16.39 -1.87
C PHE A 22 -7.97 -17.69 -1.68
N PRO A 23 -7.74 -18.42 -0.58
CA PRO A 23 -8.51 -19.63 -0.29
C PRO A 23 -10.00 -19.34 -0.20
N LYS A 24 -10.80 -20.06 -0.98
CA LYS A 24 -12.25 -19.80 -1.16
C LYS A 24 -13.05 -19.89 0.15
N GLN A 25 -12.55 -20.65 1.12
CA GLN A 25 -13.16 -20.76 2.44
C GLN A 25 -13.04 -19.48 3.27
N PHE A 26 -12.00 -18.66 3.04
CA PHE A 26 -11.78 -17.42 3.78
C PHE A 26 -12.23 -16.19 2.99
N VAL A 27 -11.99 -16.17 1.68
CA VAL A 27 -12.47 -15.10 0.79
C VAL A 27 -13.17 -15.76 -0.40
N PRO A 28 -14.49 -15.94 -0.34
CA PRO A 28 -15.26 -16.44 -1.47
C PRO A 28 -14.96 -15.67 -2.77
N TRP A 29 -15.04 -16.37 -3.89
CA TRP A 29 -14.71 -15.76 -5.16
C TRP A 29 -15.84 -14.88 -5.71
N GLU A 30 -17.05 -15.13 -5.25
CA GLU A 30 -18.26 -14.38 -5.61
C GLU A 30 -18.69 -13.48 -4.45
N ILE A 31 -19.24 -12.30 -4.76
CA ILE A 31 -19.85 -11.39 -3.79
C ILE A 31 -21.13 -12.04 -3.23
N LYS A 32 -21.28 -12.07 -1.91
CA LYS A 32 -22.43 -12.66 -1.21
C LYS A 32 -23.32 -11.63 -0.51
N TYR A 33 -23.15 -10.35 -0.78
CA TYR A 33 -23.95 -9.27 -0.21
C TYR A 33 -24.46 -8.33 -1.30
N SER A 34 -25.46 -7.53 -0.97
CA SER A 34 -26.05 -6.55 -1.89
C SER A 34 -25.26 -5.23 -1.84
N ILE A 35 -25.15 -4.53 -2.95
CA ILE A 35 -24.60 -3.17 -3.02
C ILE A 35 -25.37 -2.20 -2.12
N SER A 36 -26.67 -2.47 -1.83
CA SER A 36 -27.44 -1.67 -0.88
C SER A 36 -26.78 -1.61 0.51
N SER A 37 -26.08 -2.66 0.94
CA SER A 37 -25.33 -2.66 2.21
C SER A 37 -24.19 -1.64 2.22
N LEU A 38 -23.49 -1.47 1.09
CA LEU A 38 -22.45 -0.45 0.94
C LEU A 38 -23.05 0.98 0.92
N LYS A 39 -24.21 1.15 0.30
CA LYS A 39 -24.94 2.44 0.31
C LYS A 39 -25.33 2.85 1.74
N GLU A 40 -25.73 1.90 2.58
CA GLU A 40 -26.07 2.19 3.96
C GLU A 40 -24.86 2.66 4.79
N ILE A 41 -23.65 2.14 4.52
CA ILE A 41 -22.42 2.67 5.12
C ILE A 41 -22.17 4.10 4.65
N ALA A 42 -22.20 4.35 3.35
CA ALA A 42 -21.96 5.66 2.76
C ALA A 42 -22.97 6.76 3.18
N LYS A 43 -24.16 6.37 3.63
CA LYS A 43 -25.14 7.32 4.23
C LYS A 43 -24.76 7.77 5.64
N ARG A 44 -23.96 6.99 6.35
CA ARG A 44 -23.61 7.24 7.75
C ARG A 44 -22.36 8.08 7.91
N GLU A 45 -21.43 7.97 6.99
CA GLU A 45 -20.16 8.70 7.01
C GLU A 45 -19.61 8.91 5.58
N GLU A 46 -18.77 9.93 5.41
CA GLU A 46 -18.02 10.11 4.15
C GLU A 46 -17.00 8.99 4.02
N ILE A 47 -17.03 8.28 2.90
CA ILE A 47 -16.17 7.12 2.66
C ILE A 47 -15.32 7.28 1.40
N ASP A 48 -14.11 6.72 1.46
CA ASP A 48 -13.29 6.38 0.31
C ASP A 48 -13.37 4.86 0.11
N ILE A 49 -13.31 4.38 -1.12
CA ILE A 49 -13.38 2.96 -1.45
C ILE A 49 -12.10 2.56 -2.20
N CYS A 50 -11.41 1.54 -1.70
CA CYS A 50 -10.32 0.87 -2.40
C CYS A 50 -10.76 -0.52 -2.85
N PHE A 51 -10.77 -0.79 -4.15
CA PHE A 51 -11.02 -2.12 -4.68
C PHE A 51 -9.75 -2.96 -4.60
N TYR A 52 -9.92 -4.16 -4.02
CA TYR A 52 -8.85 -5.09 -3.71
C TYR A 52 -9.34 -6.54 -3.89
N GLY A 53 -8.49 -7.51 -3.58
CA GLY A 53 -8.83 -8.94 -3.59
C GLY A 53 -7.66 -9.77 -4.08
N GLY A 54 -7.93 -10.89 -4.76
CA GLY A 54 -6.92 -11.58 -5.56
C GLY A 54 -6.46 -10.66 -6.70
N GLU A 55 -7.32 -10.52 -7.72
CA GLU A 55 -7.21 -9.46 -8.74
C GLU A 55 -8.59 -8.78 -8.89
N PRO A 56 -8.76 -7.54 -8.45
CA PRO A 56 -10.08 -6.90 -8.40
C PRO A 56 -10.73 -6.73 -9.77
N LEU A 57 -9.97 -6.53 -10.82
CA LEU A 57 -10.50 -6.31 -12.17
C LEU A 57 -11.15 -7.56 -12.78
N LEU A 58 -10.95 -8.75 -12.21
CA LEU A 58 -11.71 -9.95 -12.60
C LEU A 58 -13.22 -9.82 -12.33
N ASN A 59 -13.60 -8.93 -11.40
CA ASN A 59 -14.99 -8.61 -11.12
C ASN A 59 -15.30 -7.14 -11.47
N GLY A 60 -14.93 -6.73 -12.69
CA GLY A 60 -15.07 -5.36 -13.17
C GLY A 60 -16.53 -4.88 -13.20
N GLU A 61 -17.50 -5.75 -13.43
CA GLU A 61 -18.91 -5.37 -13.43
C GLU A 61 -19.39 -4.95 -12.02
N PHE A 62 -18.95 -5.64 -10.97
CA PHE A 62 -19.23 -5.23 -9.61
C PHE A 62 -18.59 -3.87 -9.29
N ILE A 63 -17.34 -3.64 -9.74
CA ILE A 63 -16.66 -2.34 -9.57
C ILE A 63 -17.47 -1.22 -10.23
N LYS A 64 -17.88 -1.40 -11.50
CA LYS A 64 -18.70 -0.44 -12.23
C LYS A 64 -20.02 -0.14 -11.50
N GLU A 65 -20.66 -1.16 -10.99
CA GLU A 65 -21.92 -1.02 -10.25
C GLU A 65 -21.72 -0.27 -8.91
N VAL A 66 -20.64 -0.55 -8.18
CA VAL A 66 -20.29 0.19 -6.95
C VAL A 66 -20.02 1.66 -7.27
N ILE A 67 -19.20 1.97 -8.27
CA ILE A 67 -18.91 3.35 -8.70
C ILE A 67 -20.20 4.09 -9.07
N LYS A 68 -21.09 3.46 -9.79
CA LYS A 68 -22.38 4.05 -10.19
C LYS A 68 -23.34 4.28 -9.02
N CYS A 69 -23.31 3.41 -8.02
CA CYS A 69 -24.40 3.30 -7.04
C CYS A 69 -24.05 3.77 -5.64
N VAL A 70 -22.77 3.76 -5.25
CA VAL A 70 -22.33 4.10 -3.89
C VAL A 70 -21.75 5.51 -3.89
N PRO A 71 -22.24 6.44 -3.08
CA PRO A 71 -21.76 7.81 -3.03
C PRO A 71 -20.46 7.91 -2.21
N ALA A 72 -19.39 7.28 -2.71
CA ALA A 72 -18.06 7.42 -2.14
C ALA A 72 -17.43 8.74 -2.63
N LYS A 73 -16.58 9.33 -1.79
CA LYS A 73 -15.85 10.54 -2.13
C LYS A 73 -14.76 10.29 -3.14
N ARG A 74 -14.09 9.13 -3.02
CA ARG A 74 -12.96 8.72 -3.86
C ARG A 74 -12.98 7.23 -4.11
N PHE A 75 -12.42 6.86 -5.27
CA PHE A 75 -12.20 5.46 -5.62
C PHE A 75 -10.72 5.20 -5.86
N ILE A 76 -10.25 4.09 -5.33
CA ILE A 76 -8.89 3.60 -5.44
C ILE A 76 -8.95 2.14 -5.94
N VAL A 77 -7.97 1.71 -6.70
CA VAL A 77 -7.83 0.29 -7.07
C VAL A 77 -6.38 -0.16 -6.99
N GLN A 78 -6.15 -1.34 -6.41
CA GLN A 78 -4.86 -2.02 -6.47
C GLN A 78 -5.00 -3.23 -7.39
N THR A 79 -4.23 -3.24 -8.49
CA THR A 79 -4.31 -4.28 -9.53
C THR A 79 -2.93 -4.74 -9.98
N ASN A 80 -2.85 -5.96 -10.51
CA ASN A 80 -1.66 -6.45 -11.20
C ASN A 80 -1.49 -5.87 -12.61
N GLY A 81 -2.42 -5.05 -13.07
CA GLY A 81 -2.35 -4.31 -14.34
C GLY A 81 -2.71 -5.11 -15.60
N LEU A 82 -2.82 -6.45 -15.53
CA LEU A 82 -2.96 -7.30 -16.72
C LEU A 82 -4.26 -7.08 -17.49
N LEU A 83 -5.29 -6.58 -16.82
CA LEU A 83 -6.62 -6.35 -17.40
C LEU A 83 -6.87 -4.87 -17.71
N VAL A 84 -5.91 -3.98 -17.52
CA VAL A 84 -6.11 -2.54 -17.73
C VAL A 84 -6.64 -2.22 -19.13
N LYS A 85 -6.13 -2.88 -20.16
CA LYS A 85 -6.53 -2.68 -21.55
C LYS A 85 -7.93 -3.21 -21.92
N GLU A 86 -8.52 -4.03 -21.04
CA GLU A 86 -9.87 -4.58 -21.27
C GLU A 86 -10.98 -3.58 -20.88
N PHE A 87 -10.62 -2.45 -20.26
CA PHE A 87 -11.56 -1.43 -19.83
C PHE A 87 -11.44 -0.18 -20.70
N ASP A 88 -12.59 0.45 -20.96
CA ASP A 88 -12.66 1.74 -21.65
C ASP A 88 -11.82 2.79 -20.89
N PRO A 89 -11.07 3.67 -21.57
CA PRO A 89 -10.32 4.75 -20.94
C PRO A 89 -11.14 5.58 -19.92
N LYS A 90 -12.42 5.85 -20.20
CA LYS A 90 -13.31 6.56 -19.27
C LYS A 90 -13.57 5.83 -17.97
N PHE A 91 -13.39 4.53 -17.92
CA PHE A 91 -13.51 3.78 -16.68
C PHE A 91 -12.46 4.24 -15.67
N TRP A 92 -11.24 4.53 -16.14
CA TRP A 92 -10.13 4.95 -15.29
C TRP A 92 -10.29 6.36 -14.74
N GLU A 93 -11.05 7.22 -15.39
CA GLU A 93 -11.34 8.58 -14.92
C GLU A 93 -12.11 8.61 -13.58
N ASN A 94 -12.73 7.50 -13.19
CA ASN A 94 -13.43 7.39 -11.91
C ASN A 94 -12.50 7.17 -10.71
N PHE A 95 -11.23 6.88 -10.94
CA PHE A 95 -10.30 6.59 -9.85
C PHE A 95 -9.42 7.78 -9.52
N ASP A 96 -9.24 8.04 -8.23
CA ASP A 96 -8.29 9.03 -7.72
C ASP A 96 -6.87 8.45 -7.63
N THR A 97 -6.75 7.15 -7.39
CA THR A 97 -5.47 6.43 -7.34
C THR A 97 -5.58 5.03 -7.95
N ILE A 98 -4.57 4.67 -8.72
CA ILE A 98 -4.36 3.33 -9.27
C ILE A 98 -3.00 2.81 -8.80
N LEU A 99 -3.00 1.72 -8.01
CA LEU A 99 -1.77 1.06 -7.60
C LEU A 99 -1.51 -0.11 -8.55
N LEU A 100 -0.41 -0.01 -9.30
CA LEU A 100 0.04 -1.06 -10.21
C LEU A 100 1.11 -1.91 -9.53
N SER A 101 0.87 -3.21 -9.49
CA SER A 101 1.75 -4.17 -8.83
C SER A 101 2.98 -4.48 -9.68
N ILE A 102 4.14 -3.92 -9.33
CA ILE A 102 5.44 -4.10 -10.01
C ILE A 102 6.57 -4.04 -8.99
N ASP A 103 7.58 -4.91 -9.10
CA ASP A 103 8.58 -5.10 -8.03
C ASP A 103 9.96 -4.48 -8.32
N GLY A 104 10.09 -3.73 -9.40
CA GLY A 104 11.35 -3.09 -9.79
C GLY A 104 11.71 -3.35 -11.24
N VAL A 105 12.99 -3.68 -11.52
CA VAL A 105 13.45 -4.04 -12.86
C VAL A 105 12.78 -5.31 -13.35
N ARG A 106 12.87 -5.55 -14.68
CA ARG A 106 12.25 -6.71 -15.35
C ARG A 106 12.56 -8.02 -14.64
N ASP A 107 13.83 -8.31 -14.42
CA ASP A 107 14.26 -9.60 -13.89
C ASP A 107 13.67 -9.89 -12.52
N VAL A 108 13.55 -8.88 -11.65
CA VAL A 108 12.94 -9.01 -10.32
C VAL A 108 11.43 -9.19 -10.41
N THR A 109 10.77 -8.35 -11.22
CA THR A 109 9.32 -8.43 -11.40
C THR A 109 8.91 -9.77 -12.02
N ASP A 110 9.59 -10.22 -13.05
CA ASP A 110 9.28 -11.48 -13.73
C ASP A 110 9.63 -12.69 -12.86
N PHE A 111 10.70 -12.62 -12.06
CA PHE A 111 11.07 -13.68 -11.12
C PHE A 111 9.94 -13.98 -10.10
N TYR A 112 9.35 -12.93 -9.52
CA TYR A 112 8.32 -13.10 -8.48
C TYR A 112 6.90 -13.22 -9.03
N ARG A 113 6.59 -12.54 -10.13
CA ARG A 113 5.21 -12.45 -10.65
C ARG A 113 4.96 -13.35 -11.86
N GLY A 114 6.00 -13.75 -12.56
CA GLY A 114 5.95 -14.58 -13.77
C GLY A 114 6.55 -13.89 -14.98
N GLU A 115 7.04 -14.69 -15.91
CA GLU A 115 7.69 -14.23 -17.14
C GLU A 115 6.80 -13.29 -17.96
N GLY A 116 7.38 -12.15 -18.40
CA GLY A 116 6.71 -11.14 -19.21
C GLY A 116 5.71 -10.26 -18.45
N ILE A 117 5.58 -10.41 -17.13
CA ILE A 117 4.67 -9.58 -16.33
C ILE A 117 5.15 -8.14 -16.26
N TYR A 118 6.46 -7.91 -16.16
CA TYR A 118 7.03 -6.56 -16.17
C TYR A 118 6.55 -5.75 -17.38
N ASP A 119 6.66 -6.29 -18.59
CA ASP A 119 6.25 -5.59 -19.81
C ASP A 119 4.77 -5.26 -19.81
N ARG A 120 3.94 -6.19 -19.37
CA ARG A 120 2.48 -5.99 -19.32
C ARG A 120 2.07 -4.91 -18.32
N VAL A 121 2.76 -4.80 -17.17
CA VAL A 121 2.48 -3.74 -16.19
C VAL A 121 2.98 -2.39 -16.69
N VAL A 122 4.14 -2.33 -17.33
CA VAL A 122 4.65 -1.12 -17.97
C VAL A 122 3.72 -0.68 -19.11
N GLU A 123 3.23 -1.61 -19.94
CA GLU A 123 2.20 -1.33 -20.95
C GLU A 123 0.94 -0.74 -20.32
N ALA A 124 0.45 -1.33 -19.21
CA ALA A 124 -0.71 -0.82 -18.49
C ALA A 124 -0.50 0.62 -17.99
N ALA A 125 0.67 0.94 -17.44
CA ALA A 125 1.01 2.29 -17.02
C ALA A 125 1.07 3.27 -18.21
N HIS A 126 1.58 2.85 -19.37
CA HIS A 126 1.53 3.65 -20.60
C HIS A 126 0.09 3.91 -21.07
N ILE A 127 -0.76 2.90 -21.09
CA ILE A 127 -2.18 3.03 -21.45
C ILE A 127 -2.87 4.08 -20.57
N LEU A 128 -2.68 4.02 -19.25
CA LEU A 128 -3.23 5.00 -18.32
C LEU A 128 -2.72 6.42 -18.62
N LYS A 129 -1.43 6.57 -18.85
CA LYS A 129 -0.83 7.88 -19.17
C LYS A 129 -1.34 8.43 -20.50
N GLU A 130 -1.41 7.61 -21.54
CA GLU A 130 -1.85 8.00 -22.89
C GLU A 130 -3.36 8.25 -22.96
N SER A 131 -4.16 7.59 -22.12
CA SER A 131 -5.59 7.88 -21.97
C SER A 131 -5.88 9.24 -21.33
N GLY A 132 -4.85 9.94 -20.83
CA GLY A 132 -5.00 11.21 -20.15
C GLY A 132 -5.42 11.10 -18.69
N TYR A 133 -5.29 9.92 -18.07
CA TYR A 133 -5.53 9.74 -16.64
C TYR A 133 -4.69 10.70 -15.81
N ARG A 134 -5.32 11.40 -14.85
CA ARG A 134 -4.70 12.47 -14.06
C ARG A 134 -4.63 12.17 -12.56
N GLY A 135 -5.12 11.01 -12.14
CA GLY A 135 -5.01 10.56 -10.77
C GLY A 135 -3.59 10.10 -10.42
N ASP A 136 -3.43 9.60 -9.21
CA ASP A 136 -2.15 9.10 -8.72
C ASP A 136 -1.90 7.67 -9.21
N VAL A 137 -0.84 7.45 -9.98
CA VAL A 137 -0.38 6.12 -10.38
C VAL A 137 0.78 5.72 -9.50
N VAL A 138 0.57 4.71 -8.66
CA VAL A 138 1.56 4.23 -7.69
C VAL A 138 2.16 2.90 -8.16
N ALA A 139 3.49 2.83 -8.30
CA ALA A 139 4.19 1.56 -8.41
C ALA A 139 4.21 0.88 -7.04
N ARG A 140 3.47 -0.24 -6.89
CA ARG A 140 3.32 -0.99 -5.64
C ARG A 140 4.20 -2.23 -5.66
N MET A 141 5.34 -2.16 -4.93
CA MET A 141 6.33 -3.23 -4.87
C MET A 141 6.10 -4.15 -3.67
N ALA A 142 6.36 -5.44 -3.87
CA ALA A 142 6.68 -6.39 -2.80
C ALA A 142 8.19 -6.64 -2.84
N LEU A 143 8.93 -6.07 -1.91
CA LEU A 143 10.39 -6.20 -1.88
C LEU A 143 10.78 -7.50 -1.18
N ALA A 144 11.48 -8.35 -1.89
CA ALA A 144 11.96 -9.64 -1.42
C ALA A 144 13.46 -9.83 -1.72
N GLU A 145 14.03 -10.98 -1.41
CA GLU A 145 15.47 -11.23 -1.31
C GLU A 145 16.26 -10.93 -2.62
N GLU A 146 15.64 -11.13 -3.81
CA GLU A 146 16.25 -10.82 -5.11
C GLU A 146 16.19 -9.33 -5.49
N GLY A 147 15.44 -8.53 -4.73
CA GLY A 147 15.30 -7.10 -4.98
C GLY A 147 16.52 -6.30 -4.48
N ASP A 148 16.87 -5.27 -5.23
CA ASP A 148 17.80 -4.21 -4.82
C ASP A 148 17.03 -2.91 -4.67
N ILE A 149 16.84 -2.45 -3.42
CA ILE A 149 15.96 -1.31 -3.13
C ILE A 149 16.37 -0.03 -3.88
N PHE A 150 17.66 0.25 -4.01
CA PHE A 150 18.12 1.46 -4.71
C PHE A 150 17.89 1.35 -6.21
N ARG A 151 18.37 0.25 -6.83
CA ARG A 151 18.19 -0.01 -8.26
C ARG A 151 16.72 -0.02 -8.66
N ASP A 152 15.90 -0.77 -7.92
CA ASP A 152 14.52 -1.04 -8.30
C ASP A 152 13.64 0.22 -8.16
N VAL A 153 13.79 0.96 -7.07
CA VAL A 153 13.06 2.23 -6.89
C VAL A 153 13.50 3.29 -7.90
N THR A 154 14.81 3.46 -8.11
CA THR A 154 15.30 4.45 -9.09
C THR A 154 14.92 4.07 -10.52
N HIS A 155 14.89 2.78 -10.84
CA HIS A 155 14.41 2.30 -12.13
C HIS A 155 12.95 2.71 -12.35
N LEU A 156 12.05 2.40 -11.41
CA LEU A 156 10.63 2.74 -11.54
C LEU A 156 10.39 4.25 -11.64
N LEU A 157 11.12 5.05 -10.86
CA LEU A 157 11.08 6.52 -10.97
C LEU A 157 11.53 7.00 -12.34
N SER A 158 12.55 6.36 -12.94
CA SER A 158 13.12 6.75 -14.24
C SER A 158 12.17 6.51 -15.42
N LEU A 159 11.20 5.60 -15.29
CA LEU A 159 10.20 5.35 -16.32
C LEU A 159 9.28 6.54 -16.55
N ASN A 160 9.15 7.45 -15.59
CA ASN A 160 8.23 8.59 -15.62
C ASN A 160 6.76 8.20 -15.91
N LEU A 161 6.37 7.01 -15.48
CA LEU A 161 5.01 6.46 -15.61
C LEU A 161 4.25 6.48 -14.29
N PHE A 162 4.96 6.57 -13.18
CA PHE A 162 4.42 6.53 -11.84
C PHE A 162 4.61 7.88 -11.15
N ASN A 163 3.58 8.34 -10.44
CA ASN A 163 3.68 9.52 -9.59
C ASN A 163 4.42 9.20 -8.29
N HIS A 164 4.20 7.98 -7.77
CA HIS A 164 4.83 7.51 -6.55
C HIS A 164 5.33 6.07 -6.70
N VAL A 165 6.40 5.76 -5.98
CA VAL A 165 6.90 4.39 -5.78
C VAL A 165 6.75 4.06 -4.30
N HIS A 166 6.12 2.93 -4.02
CA HIS A 166 5.95 2.38 -2.69
C HIS A 166 6.44 0.95 -2.64
N TRP A 167 7.14 0.57 -1.59
CA TRP A 167 7.51 -0.82 -1.35
C TRP A 167 7.02 -1.30 0.01
N GLN A 168 6.76 -2.59 0.09
CA GLN A 168 6.48 -3.33 1.30
C GLN A 168 7.44 -4.51 1.36
N LEU A 169 8.05 -4.76 2.52
CA LEU A 169 8.87 -5.94 2.72
C LEU A 169 8.00 -7.21 2.69
N ASN A 170 8.44 -8.23 1.98
CA ASN A 170 7.77 -9.51 1.92
C ASN A 170 8.01 -10.32 3.20
N VAL A 171 7.42 -9.89 4.31
CA VAL A 171 7.52 -10.55 5.62
C VAL A 171 6.19 -11.19 6.05
N VAL A 172 5.08 -10.79 5.41
CA VAL A 172 3.76 -11.35 5.63
C VAL A 172 3.58 -12.57 4.72
N TRP A 173 3.03 -13.65 5.22
CA TRP A 173 2.82 -14.93 4.50
C TRP A 173 4.11 -15.58 3.98
N SER A 174 5.27 -15.15 4.45
CA SER A 174 6.56 -15.71 4.07
C SER A 174 7.27 -16.36 5.23
N GLN A 175 8.08 -17.37 4.94
CA GLN A 175 9.05 -17.87 5.89
C GLN A 175 10.21 -16.88 6.00
N ALA A 176 10.92 -16.88 7.13
CA ALA A 176 12.12 -16.07 7.30
C ALA A 176 13.14 -16.36 6.18
N TRP A 177 13.66 -15.30 5.57
CA TRP A 177 14.64 -15.45 4.49
C TRP A 177 15.95 -16.02 5.04
N LYS A 178 16.61 -16.88 4.26
CA LYS A 178 17.83 -17.56 4.69
C LYS A 178 18.97 -16.60 5.03
N ASN A 179 19.07 -15.50 4.29
CA ASN A 179 20.15 -14.52 4.40
C ASN A 179 19.64 -13.11 4.76
N PHE A 180 18.51 -13.02 5.49
CA PHE A 180 17.86 -11.74 5.75
C PHE A 180 18.79 -10.68 6.35
N GLU A 181 19.52 -11.01 7.41
CA GLU A 181 20.45 -10.07 8.06
C GLU A 181 21.51 -9.56 7.09
N LYS A 182 22.17 -10.50 6.38
CA LYS A 182 23.17 -10.13 5.38
C LYS A 182 22.57 -9.26 4.28
N TRP A 183 21.36 -9.57 3.82
CA TRP A 183 20.69 -8.77 2.81
C TRP A 183 20.35 -7.36 3.34
N VAL A 184 19.89 -7.23 4.58
CA VAL A 184 19.66 -5.93 5.21
C VAL A 184 20.94 -5.12 5.28
N GLU A 185 22.05 -5.72 5.73
CA GLU A 185 23.35 -5.05 5.89
C GLU A 185 24.00 -4.67 4.56
N THR A 186 23.90 -5.51 3.54
CA THR A 186 24.66 -5.33 2.29
C THR A 186 23.84 -4.72 1.15
N ASN A 187 22.52 -4.79 1.21
CA ASN A 187 21.61 -4.30 0.17
C ASN A 187 20.64 -3.24 0.72
N TYR A 188 19.76 -3.63 1.68
CA TYR A 188 18.63 -2.77 2.06
C TYR A 188 19.09 -1.46 2.71
N MET A 189 19.82 -1.52 3.82
CA MET A 189 20.21 -0.30 4.54
C MET A 189 21.19 0.59 3.75
N PRO A 190 22.21 0.06 3.05
CA PRO A 190 23.01 0.86 2.14
C PRO A 190 22.19 1.47 1.00
N GLY A 191 21.21 0.73 0.47
CA GLY A 191 20.30 1.19 -0.57
C GLY A 191 19.38 2.31 -0.08
N ILE A 192 18.78 2.17 1.09
CA ILE A 192 17.97 3.22 1.74
C ILE A 192 18.79 4.50 1.94
N LYS A 193 20.03 4.38 2.44
CA LYS A 193 20.92 5.53 2.60
C LYS A 193 21.19 6.27 1.27
N LYS A 194 21.43 5.50 0.20
CA LYS A 194 21.60 6.05 -1.14
C LYS A 194 20.31 6.72 -1.65
N LEU A 195 19.14 6.11 -1.40
CA LEU A 195 17.84 6.67 -1.79
C LEU A 195 17.52 7.97 -1.06
N VAL A 196 17.79 8.05 0.25
CA VAL A 196 17.60 9.28 1.03
C VAL A 196 18.50 10.39 0.46
N TYR A 197 19.78 10.10 0.21
CA TYR A 197 20.69 11.06 -0.40
C TYR A 197 20.21 11.49 -1.80
N TYR A 198 19.78 10.55 -2.64
CA TYR A 198 19.24 10.82 -3.96
C TYR A 198 17.98 11.68 -3.91
N TRP A 199 17.06 11.41 -2.97
CA TRP A 199 15.84 12.16 -2.75
C TRP A 199 16.14 13.61 -2.36
N ILE A 200 17.03 13.83 -1.39
CA ILE A 200 17.44 15.17 -0.93
C ILE A 200 18.14 15.98 -2.04
N ASN A 201 19.01 15.34 -2.79
CA ASN A 201 19.71 16.03 -3.90
C ASN A 201 18.73 16.50 -4.98
N ASN A 202 17.74 15.68 -5.33
CA ASN A 202 16.70 16.12 -6.27
C ASN A 202 15.88 17.29 -5.70
N MET A 203 15.57 17.32 -4.42
CA MET A 203 14.91 18.46 -3.78
C MET A 203 15.77 19.75 -3.85
N GLN A 204 17.09 19.65 -3.69
CA GLN A 204 17.99 20.77 -3.87
C GLN A 204 18.01 21.33 -5.30
N GLU A 205 17.67 20.49 -6.27
CA GLU A 205 17.50 20.86 -7.68
C GLU A 205 16.06 21.34 -8.00
N GLY A 206 15.17 21.37 -6.99
CA GLY A 206 13.76 21.80 -7.14
C GLY A 206 12.83 20.69 -7.63
N ARG A 207 13.18 19.42 -7.45
CA ARG A 207 12.35 18.27 -7.84
C ARG A 207 12.10 17.36 -6.64
N VAL A 208 10.85 17.14 -6.31
CA VAL A 208 10.48 16.16 -5.28
C VAL A 208 10.09 14.84 -5.95
N LEU A 209 10.88 13.80 -5.70
CA LEU A 209 10.57 12.46 -6.21
C LEU A 209 9.50 11.81 -5.33
N GLY A 210 8.53 11.15 -5.94
CA GLY A 210 7.45 10.45 -5.27
C GLY A 210 7.92 9.13 -4.63
N ILE A 211 8.63 9.20 -3.53
CA ILE A 211 9.04 8.02 -2.73
C ILE A 211 8.10 7.94 -1.52
N ALA A 212 7.00 7.21 -1.67
CA ALA A 212 5.89 7.20 -0.73
C ALA A 212 6.29 6.88 0.73
N PRO A 213 7.17 5.91 1.04
CA PRO A 213 7.61 5.69 2.43
C PRO A 213 8.33 6.90 3.04
N PHE A 214 9.18 7.59 2.28
CA PHE A 214 9.90 8.77 2.79
C PHE A 214 8.94 9.94 3.02
N GLN A 215 8.06 10.20 2.07
CA GLN A 215 7.03 11.24 2.16
C GLN A 215 6.07 10.96 3.34
N GLY A 216 5.68 9.70 3.53
CA GLY A 216 4.79 9.29 4.61
C GLY A 216 5.43 9.45 5.98
N VAL A 217 6.69 9.03 6.16
CA VAL A 217 7.44 9.21 7.40
C VAL A 217 7.61 10.70 7.70
N LEU A 218 8.02 11.51 6.72
CA LEU A 218 8.16 12.97 6.88
C LEU A 218 6.82 13.62 7.27
N ARG A 219 5.72 13.24 6.61
CA ARG A 219 4.38 13.74 6.93
C ARG A 219 3.99 13.43 8.37
N ARG A 220 4.25 12.20 8.84
CA ARG A 220 3.95 11.81 10.22
C ARG A 220 4.81 12.55 11.24
N MET A 221 6.05 12.89 10.93
CA MET A 221 6.90 13.75 11.78
C MET A 221 6.29 15.14 11.97
N ILE A 222 5.66 15.69 10.94
CA ILE A 222 5.11 17.05 10.93
C ILE A 222 3.70 17.07 11.54
N TYR A 223 2.81 16.22 11.04
CA TYR A 223 1.37 16.28 11.35
C TYR A 223 0.87 15.16 12.27
N GLY A 224 1.70 14.16 12.58
CA GLY A 224 1.25 12.96 13.27
C GLY A 224 0.42 12.04 12.37
N GLY A 225 -0.39 11.19 12.97
CA GLY A 225 -1.26 10.26 12.28
C GLY A 225 -1.74 9.12 13.16
N VAL A 226 -2.62 8.29 12.62
CA VAL A 226 -3.17 7.11 13.31
C VAL A 226 -2.15 5.95 13.40
N ALA A 227 -2.40 4.99 14.24
CA ALA A 227 -1.62 3.76 14.39
C ALA A 227 -2.53 2.53 14.12
N PRO A 228 -2.14 1.65 13.20
CA PRO A 228 -0.96 1.71 12.33
C PRO A 228 -1.08 2.77 11.20
N PRO A 229 -0.01 3.07 10.47
CA PRO A 229 -0.01 4.14 9.45
C PRO A 229 -1.06 4.00 8.34
N CYS A 230 -1.38 2.78 7.91
CA CYS A 230 -2.43 2.51 6.92
C CYS A 230 -3.85 2.72 7.48
N GLY A 231 -3.98 2.93 8.79
CA GLY A 231 -5.28 3.09 9.46
C GLY A 231 -6.02 1.80 9.74
N ALA A 232 -5.40 0.62 9.57
CA ALA A 232 -6.06 -0.67 9.82
C ALA A 232 -6.75 -0.72 11.19
N ALA A 233 -8.03 -1.06 11.21
CA ALA A 233 -8.94 -1.06 12.36
C ALA A 233 -9.28 0.32 12.95
N THR A 234 -8.73 1.41 12.44
CA THR A 234 -9.00 2.79 12.90
C THR A 234 -9.64 3.64 11.82
N ASP A 235 -8.87 4.09 10.82
CA ASP A 235 -9.32 4.92 9.71
C ASP A 235 -9.50 4.11 8.40
N MET A 236 -9.19 2.82 8.43
CA MET A 236 -9.39 1.87 7.35
C MET A 236 -9.99 0.58 7.88
N LEU A 237 -11.00 0.08 7.19
CA LEU A 237 -11.63 -1.23 7.38
C LEU A 237 -11.66 -1.99 6.07
N SER A 238 -11.77 -3.31 6.12
CA SER A 238 -11.95 -4.10 4.92
C SER A 238 -13.30 -4.81 4.91
N ILE A 239 -13.88 -4.98 3.72
CA ILE A 239 -15.09 -5.74 3.51
C ILE A 239 -14.76 -6.94 2.62
N SER A 240 -14.88 -8.14 3.18
CA SER A 240 -14.68 -9.38 2.44
C SER A 240 -15.88 -9.67 1.52
N THR A 241 -15.70 -10.52 0.52
CA THR A 241 -16.74 -10.93 -0.45
C THR A 241 -17.97 -11.54 0.19
N ASP A 242 -17.85 -12.11 1.39
CA ASP A 242 -18.96 -12.66 2.19
C ASP A 242 -19.68 -11.64 3.09
N GLY A 243 -19.19 -10.40 3.12
CA GLY A 243 -19.76 -9.32 3.91
C GLY A 243 -19.18 -9.19 5.32
N ARG A 244 -18.14 -9.97 5.68
CA ARG A 244 -17.41 -9.73 6.93
C ARG A 244 -16.68 -8.39 6.87
N ILE A 245 -16.70 -7.66 7.98
CA ILE A 245 -15.96 -6.43 8.19
C ILE A 245 -14.69 -6.78 8.97
N LEU A 246 -13.55 -6.55 8.33
CA LEU A 246 -12.24 -6.95 8.84
C LEU A 246 -11.40 -5.73 9.20
N ALA A 247 -10.57 -5.89 10.22
CA ALA A 247 -9.57 -4.89 10.65
C ALA A 247 -8.49 -4.64 9.59
N CYS A 248 -8.17 -5.65 8.77
CA CYS A 248 -7.11 -5.61 7.78
C CYS A 248 -7.47 -6.48 6.57
N PRO A 249 -7.27 -6.01 5.32
CA PRO A 249 -7.67 -6.76 4.12
C PRO A 249 -6.88 -8.05 3.90
N ILE A 250 -5.68 -8.17 4.47
CA ILE A 250 -4.82 -9.33 4.29
C ILE A 250 -4.85 -10.31 5.48
N ALA A 251 -5.50 -9.96 6.58
CA ALA A 251 -5.65 -10.82 7.77
C ALA A 251 -7.00 -11.56 7.79
N PHE A 252 -7.49 -11.96 6.62
CA PHE A 252 -8.83 -12.55 6.45
C PHE A 252 -8.99 -13.94 7.05
N GLU A 253 -7.91 -14.61 7.40
CA GLU A 253 -7.90 -15.91 8.08
C GLU A 253 -7.97 -15.79 9.60
N GLU A 254 -7.68 -14.57 10.12
CA GLU A 254 -7.49 -14.35 11.54
C GLU A 254 -8.78 -13.95 12.25
N ARG A 255 -9.11 -14.65 13.33
CA ARG A 255 -10.33 -14.38 14.12
C ARG A 255 -10.34 -13.00 14.74
N TRP A 256 -9.18 -12.49 15.20
CA TRP A 256 -9.08 -11.16 15.78
C TRP A 256 -9.36 -10.05 14.77
N ALA A 257 -9.15 -10.31 13.48
CA ALA A 257 -9.39 -9.35 12.42
C ALA A 257 -10.88 -9.20 12.07
N GLU A 258 -11.73 -10.18 12.40
CA GLU A 258 -13.15 -10.10 12.15
C GLU A 258 -13.85 -9.22 13.21
N LEU A 259 -14.30 -8.05 12.81
CA LEU A 259 -14.88 -7.05 13.68
C LEU A 259 -16.42 -7.13 13.71
N SER A 260 -17.05 -7.50 12.59
CA SER A 260 -18.48 -7.54 12.41
C SER A 260 -18.85 -8.07 11.00
N THR A 261 -20.12 -7.95 10.66
CA THR A 261 -20.65 -8.21 9.31
C THR A 261 -21.52 -7.05 8.83
N LEU A 262 -21.71 -6.95 7.50
CA LEU A 262 -22.58 -5.93 6.90
C LEU A 262 -24.05 -6.01 7.37
N ASN A 263 -24.46 -7.16 7.89
CA ASN A 263 -25.84 -7.38 8.37
C ASN A 263 -26.06 -6.95 9.83
N GLU A 264 -24.97 -6.65 10.55
CA GLU A 264 -25.07 -6.22 11.94
C GLU A 264 -25.29 -4.71 12.06
N ASN A 265 -26.17 -4.31 13.00
CA ASN A 265 -26.47 -2.91 13.26
C ASN A 265 -25.43 -2.23 14.17
N LYS A 266 -24.16 -2.63 14.10
CA LYS A 266 -23.08 -2.04 14.88
C LYS A 266 -22.73 -0.67 14.30
N LYS A 267 -22.64 0.34 15.15
CA LYS A 267 -22.43 1.74 14.71
C LYS A 267 -20.96 2.14 14.61
N ASP A 268 -20.09 1.47 15.36
CA ASP A 268 -18.66 1.74 15.37
C ASP A 268 -17.86 0.44 15.41
N PHE A 269 -16.98 0.26 14.46
CA PHE A 269 -16.11 -0.92 14.33
C PHE A 269 -14.66 -0.61 14.69
N ARG A 270 -14.34 0.66 14.97
CA ARG A 270 -12.98 1.11 15.22
C ARG A 270 -12.44 0.53 16.50
N THR A 271 -11.21 0.05 16.45
CA THR A 271 -10.50 -0.45 17.62
C THR A 271 -8.99 -0.27 17.42
N CYS A 272 -8.28 0.01 18.50
CA CYS A 272 -6.82 0.12 18.47
C CYS A 272 -6.20 -1.14 19.06
N PHE A 273 -5.55 -1.93 18.21
CA PHE A 273 -4.86 -3.15 18.61
C PHE A 273 -3.41 -2.89 19.04
N ILE A 274 -2.78 -1.80 18.55
CA ILE A 274 -1.36 -1.53 18.83
C ILE A 274 -1.20 -1.08 20.27
N LYS A 275 -0.39 -1.82 21.02
CA LYS A 275 -0.08 -1.62 22.44
C LYS A 275 1.43 -1.67 22.67
N GLU A 276 1.86 -1.79 23.92
CA GLU A 276 3.24 -2.08 24.26
C GLU A 276 3.77 -3.34 23.55
N PRO A 277 5.05 -3.34 23.17
CA PRO A 277 6.05 -2.30 23.44
C PRO A 277 6.05 -1.14 22.44
N CYS A 278 5.16 -1.16 21.40
CA CYS A 278 5.18 -0.14 20.35
C CYS A 278 4.78 1.23 20.85
N THR A 279 3.76 1.33 21.73
CA THR A 279 3.28 2.62 22.28
C THR A 279 4.34 3.38 23.08
N ASP A 280 5.30 2.66 23.68
CA ASP A 280 6.39 3.23 24.47
C ASP A 280 7.66 3.48 23.63
N CYS A 281 7.61 3.17 22.34
CA CYS A 281 8.75 3.29 21.44
C CYS A 281 8.98 4.75 21.04
N ASP A 282 10.24 5.18 21.02
CA ASP A 282 10.72 6.53 20.69
C ASP A 282 10.40 7.01 19.27
N VAL A 283 10.08 6.08 18.37
CA VAL A 283 9.64 6.34 16.99
C VAL A 283 8.16 6.02 16.77
N PHE A 284 7.37 5.79 17.82
CA PHE A 284 5.97 5.40 17.66
C PHE A 284 5.14 6.43 16.89
N LYS A 285 5.42 7.72 17.07
CA LYS A 285 4.74 8.80 16.35
C LYS A 285 4.84 8.62 14.83
N GLU A 286 6.00 8.23 14.32
CA GLU A 286 6.26 8.02 12.91
C GLU A 286 5.90 6.59 12.47
N CYS A 287 6.32 5.59 13.25
CA CYS A 287 6.14 4.17 12.95
C CYS A 287 4.68 3.70 13.12
N GLY A 288 4.01 4.11 14.22
CA GLY A 288 2.65 3.69 14.54
C GLY A 288 2.46 2.17 14.69
N GLY A 289 3.52 1.43 15.01
CA GLY A 289 3.48 -0.04 15.07
C GLY A 289 3.63 -0.73 13.71
N ARG A 290 3.97 -0.01 12.66
CA ARG A 290 4.21 -0.48 11.28
C ARG A 290 2.97 -1.15 10.67
N CYS A 291 2.93 -2.46 10.60
CA CYS A 291 1.84 -3.26 10.04
C CYS A 291 1.06 -3.96 11.16
N LEU A 292 -0.27 -3.78 11.20
CA LEU A 292 -1.12 -4.41 12.21
C LEU A 292 -1.01 -5.94 12.18
N TYR A 293 -1.04 -6.53 11.01
CA TYR A 293 -0.98 -7.98 10.84
C TYR A 293 0.36 -8.53 11.35
N ALA A 294 1.48 -7.92 10.95
CA ALA A 294 2.80 -8.31 11.46
C ALA A 294 2.93 -8.08 12.97
N TYR A 295 2.30 -7.04 13.52
CA TYR A 295 2.28 -6.78 14.96
C TYR A 295 1.52 -7.87 15.72
N MET A 296 0.36 -8.29 15.23
CA MET A 296 -0.48 -9.30 15.89
C MET A 296 0.13 -10.71 15.81
N GLU A 297 0.61 -11.10 14.63
CA GLU A 297 1.05 -12.48 14.36
C GLU A 297 2.54 -12.73 14.63
N ARG A 298 3.34 -11.66 14.79
CA ARG A 298 4.79 -11.81 15.01
C ARG A 298 5.44 -12.72 13.98
N PHE A 299 5.19 -12.47 12.68
CA PHE A 299 5.84 -13.22 11.62
C PHE A 299 7.35 -13.30 11.82
N TRP A 300 7.91 -14.47 11.63
CA TRP A 300 9.30 -14.84 11.91
C TRP A 300 9.67 -14.82 13.41
N GLY A 301 8.66 -14.85 14.31
CA GLY A 301 8.84 -14.82 15.77
C GLY A 301 9.24 -13.45 16.31
N GLU A 302 9.47 -13.39 17.61
CA GLU A 302 9.86 -12.13 18.29
C GLU A 302 11.21 -11.61 17.80
N ASP A 303 12.18 -12.49 17.55
CA ASP A 303 13.51 -12.09 17.04
C ASP A 303 13.40 -11.44 15.64
N GLY A 304 12.66 -12.05 14.74
CA GLY A 304 12.42 -11.50 13.40
C GLY A 304 11.68 -10.16 13.45
N PHE A 305 10.66 -10.06 14.31
CA PHE A 305 9.93 -8.80 14.53
C PHE A 305 10.85 -7.69 15.05
N ASN A 306 11.70 -7.99 16.03
CA ASN A 306 12.63 -7.02 16.61
C ASN A 306 13.68 -6.56 15.58
N LYS A 307 14.26 -7.48 14.80
CA LYS A 307 15.19 -7.13 13.71
C LYS A 307 14.57 -6.19 12.70
N ILE A 308 13.32 -6.47 12.28
CA ILE A 308 12.60 -5.57 11.37
C ILE A 308 12.38 -4.19 12.02
N CYS A 309 12.09 -4.14 13.34
CA CYS A 309 11.97 -2.88 14.06
C CYS A 309 13.27 -2.07 14.07
N GLU A 310 14.43 -2.71 14.20
CA GLU A 310 15.74 -2.03 14.23
C GLU A 310 15.99 -1.24 12.94
N PHE A 311 15.95 -1.86 11.78
CA PHE A 311 16.19 -1.12 10.55
C PHE A 311 15.03 -0.18 10.15
N THR A 312 13.79 -0.46 10.59
CA THR A 312 12.69 0.50 10.48
C THR A 312 13.00 1.78 11.25
N LYS A 313 13.53 1.67 12.47
CA LYS A 313 13.99 2.82 13.25
C LYS A 313 15.12 3.57 12.55
N GLU A 314 16.09 2.84 11.99
CA GLU A 314 17.20 3.47 11.25
C GLU A 314 16.69 4.28 10.06
N LEU A 315 15.76 3.75 9.26
CA LEU A 315 15.11 4.48 8.17
C LEU A 315 14.45 5.77 8.69
N ILE A 316 13.68 5.68 9.78
CA ILE A 316 13.00 6.83 10.38
C ILE A 316 14.03 7.85 10.86
N PHE A 317 15.11 7.43 11.51
CA PHE A 317 16.18 8.33 11.96
C PHE A 317 16.90 9.01 10.79
N MET A 318 17.14 8.32 9.68
CA MET A 318 17.71 8.94 8.47
C MET A 318 16.81 10.07 7.95
N ILE A 319 15.49 9.84 7.83
CA ILE A 319 14.57 10.90 7.39
C ILE A 319 14.50 12.03 8.44
N ARG A 320 14.47 11.68 9.73
CA ARG A 320 14.45 12.66 10.83
C ARG A 320 15.66 13.59 10.81
N SER A 321 16.86 13.07 10.49
CA SER A 321 18.08 13.88 10.40
C SER A 321 18.05 14.89 9.25
N GLU A 322 17.33 14.61 8.16
CA GLU A 322 17.21 15.49 6.99
C GLU A 322 16.02 16.46 7.08
N ARG A 323 15.13 16.30 8.07
CA ARG A 323 13.88 17.08 8.18
C ARG A 323 14.11 18.59 8.12
N ASN A 324 15.06 19.11 8.88
CA ASN A 324 15.29 20.56 8.95
C ASN A 324 15.81 21.10 7.62
N LYS A 325 16.65 20.36 6.92
CA LYS A 325 17.15 20.70 5.57
C LYS A 325 16.01 20.73 4.55
N ILE A 326 15.09 19.75 4.60
CA ILE A 326 13.90 19.72 3.73
C ILE A 326 13.03 20.94 3.98
N LEU A 327 12.72 21.26 5.23
CA LEU A 327 11.90 22.44 5.59
C LEU A 327 12.57 23.75 5.20
N ASP A 328 13.89 23.86 5.26
CA ASP A 328 14.65 25.01 4.77
C ASP A 328 14.49 25.16 3.24
N LEU A 329 14.52 24.07 2.47
CA LEU A 329 14.27 24.13 1.02
C LEU A 329 12.85 24.64 0.70
N VAL A 330 11.84 24.26 1.49
CA VAL A 330 10.48 24.81 1.37
C VAL A 330 10.46 26.30 1.69
N SER A 331 11.06 26.70 2.82
CA SER A 331 11.06 28.11 3.25
C SER A 331 11.74 29.05 2.25
N ARG A 332 12.72 28.53 1.51
CA ARG A 332 13.40 29.26 0.42
C ARG A 332 12.65 29.21 -0.93
N GLY A 333 11.49 28.56 -0.99
CA GLY A 333 10.72 28.39 -2.21
C GLY A 333 11.40 27.51 -3.28
N LYS A 334 12.35 26.67 -2.87
CA LYS A 334 13.05 25.76 -3.79
C LYS A 334 12.16 24.60 -4.23
N ILE A 335 11.32 24.11 -3.31
CA ILE A 335 10.27 23.11 -3.51
C ILE A 335 9.00 23.61 -2.83
N ARG A 336 7.84 23.10 -3.24
CA ARG A 336 6.55 23.43 -2.61
C ARG A 336 6.21 22.40 -1.54
N GLU A 337 5.53 22.83 -0.48
CA GLU A 337 5.14 21.96 0.62
C GLU A 337 4.21 20.83 0.15
N GLU A 338 3.28 21.12 -0.77
CA GLU A 338 2.35 20.13 -1.31
C GLU A 338 3.05 18.97 -2.04
N GLU A 339 4.23 19.22 -2.60
CA GLU A 339 5.02 18.19 -3.31
C GLU A 339 5.71 17.20 -2.35
N LEU A 340 5.85 17.58 -1.07
CA LEU A 340 6.49 16.73 -0.06
C LEU A 340 5.68 15.51 0.33
N PHE A 341 4.39 15.46 -0.03
CA PHE A 341 3.49 14.45 0.46
C PHE A 341 2.70 13.82 -0.70
N TYR A 342 2.50 12.51 -0.63
CA TYR A 342 1.50 11.88 -1.47
C TYR A 342 0.09 12.21 -0.94
N PRO A 343 -0.99 12.00 -1.73
CA PRO A 343 -2.35 12.33 -1.32
C PRO A 343 -2.72 11.68 0.01
N SER A 344 -3.15 12.48 0.99
CA SER A 344 -3.40 12.03 2.37
C SER A 344 -4.53 11.01 2.51
N TYR A 345 -5.43 10.93 1.53
CA TYR A 345 -6.49 9.95 1.47
C TYR A 345 -6.00 8.57 1.04
N ASN A 346 -4.80 8.47 0.50
CA ASN A 346 -4.25 7.22 -0.03
C ASN A 346 -3.65 6.35 1.09
N ASN A 347 -4.49 6.01 2.09
CA ASN A 347 -4.13 5.13 3.19
C ASN A 347 -4.17 3.64 2.80
N SER A 348 -4.37 3.33 1.50
CA SER A 348 -4.32 1.96 0.99
C SER A 348 -2.91 1.36 0.98
N ILE A 349 -1.89 2.17 1.30
CA ILE A 349 -0.49 1.75 1.41
C ILE A 349 0.05 1.99 2.81
N GLU A 350 0.78 1.01 3.33
CA GLU A 350 1.57 1.19 4.54
C GLU A 350 2.82 1.98 4.18
N ILE A 351 3.04 3.09 4.86
CA ILE A 351 4.21 3.95 4.65
C ILE A 351 5.48 3.48 5.36
N ILE A 352 5.35 2.47 6.21
CA ILE A 352 6.48 1.85 6.90
C ILE A 352 6.67 0.45 6.30
N PRO A 353 7.70 0.26 5.48
CA PRO A 353 7.99 -1.01 4.82
C PRO A 353 8.32 -2.15 5.76
#